data_e795eeb92aacfd552491d297dbb8e5c0
#
_entry.id   e795eeb92aacfd552491d297dbb8e5c0
#
_cell.length_a   1.000
_cell.length_b   1.000
_cell.length_c   1.000
_cell.angle_alpha   90.00
_cell.angle_beta   90.00
_cell.angle_gamma   90.00
#
_symmetry.space_group_name_H-M   'P 1'
#
loop_
_entity.id
_entity.type
_entity.pdbx_description
1 polymer ?
#
loop_
_entity_poly.entity_id
_entity_poly.type
_entity_poly.pdbx_seq_one_letter_code
_entity_poly.pdbx_strand_id
1 'polypeptide(L)'
;MDILPLPRDEVRSVVEGRGCASRIPVLLHQWTYPPAFGNREAEVRALCDRFPQDAQVIPYQAPDIHVGRPDDPEYRWVNYDKPAGAEDGHGIDDRTAIQDWSQLDGVIAHFPNPDYAGLFASKPQPDGRYRLAHWWYGLFERHWSLRGMTNALMDFYTNPEEVHRLYRAYTDFFLRFTERAREELQADAIYWTDDLGTQSDVFFSPLCRVPDYAE
;
A
#
# COMPACT_ATOMS: atom_id res chain seq x y z
N MET A 1 16.35 -18.68 24.79
CA MET A 1 14.95 -19.09 24.66
C MET A 1 14.47 -18.49 23.35
N ASP A 2 14.21 -19.30 22.36
CA ASP A 2 13.77 -18.80 21.06
C ASP A 2 12.32 -18.34 21.20
N ILE A 3 12.04 -17.15 20.74
CA ILE A 3 10.69 -16.60 20.69
C ILE A 3 10.01 -17.21 19.48
N LEU A 4 8.92 -17.93 19.68
CA LEU A 4 8.11 -18.45 18.58
C LEU A 4 7.02 -17.47 18.22
N PRO A 5 6.61 -17.41 16.93
CA PRO A 5 5.44 -16.65 16.52
C PRO A 5 4.19 -17.12 17.26
N LEU A 6 3.29 -16.19 17.55
CA LEU A 6 1.99 -16.52 18.09
C LEU A 6 1.16 -17.33 17.09
N PRO A 7 0.34 -18.28 17.57
CA PRO A 7 -0.64 -18.96 16.73
C PRO A 7 -1.63 -17.97 16.09
N ARG A 8 -2.04 -18.28 14.86
CA ARG A 8 -2.96 -17.45 14.06
C ARG A 8 -4.23 -17.04 14.82
N ASP A 9 -4.82 -17.96 15.58
CA ASP A 9 -6.06 -17.71 16.30
C ASP A 9 -5.87 -16.81 17.52
N GLU A 10 -4.70 -16.82 18.16
CA GLU A 10 -4.39 -15.87 19.23
C GLU A 10 -4.28 -14.45 18.68
N VAL A 11 -3.55 -14.26 17.56
CA VAL A 11 -3.44 -12.94 16.90
C VAL A 11 -4.82 -12.46 16.44
N ARG A 12 -5.61 -13.34 15.80
CA ARG A 12 -6.98 -13.02 15.38
C ARG A 12 -7.85 -12.59 16.55
N SER A 13 -7.78 -13.30 17.67
CA SER A 13 -8.58 -12.98 18.87
C SER A 13 -8.28 -11.57 19.40
N VAL A 14 -7.01 -11.16 19.38
CA VAL A 14 -6.60 -9.81 19.79
C VAL A 14 -7.09 -8.76 18.79
N VAL A 15 -6.85 -8.99 17.49
CA VAL A 15 -7.22 -8.03 16.42
C VAL A 15 -8.73 -7.79 16.39
N GLU A 16 -9.52 -8.84 16.60
CA GLU A 16 -10.99 -8.76 16.61
C GLU A 16 -11.56 -8.35 17.98
N GLY A 17 -10.74 -8.07 18.96
CA GLY A 17 -11.19 -7.66 20.32
C GLY A 17 -11.93 -8.74 21.07
N ARG A 18 -11.75 -10.02 20.73
CA ARG A 18 -12.47 -11.16 21.32
C ARG A 18 -11.76 -11.83 22.49
N GLY A 19 -10.51 -11.46 22.73
CA GLY A 19 -9.71 -12.08 23.79
C GLY A 19 -8.29 -11.56 23.88
N CYS A 20 -7.46 -12.30 24.61
CA CYS A 20 -6.07 -12.00 24.83
C CYS A 20 -5.20 -13.09 24.18
N ALA A 21 -4.02 -12.73 23.73
CA ALA A 21 -2.96 -13.66 23.40
C ALA A 21 -2.05 -13.90 24.61
N SER A 22 -1.20 -14.92 24.55
CA SER A 22 -0.20 -15.24 25.58
C SER A 22 0.85 -14.12 25.74
N ARG A 23 1.00 -13.24 24.75
CA ARG A 23 1.76 -11.98 24.76
C ARG A 23 1.18 -10.99 23.75
N ILE A 24 1.65 -9.76 23.76
CA ILE A 24 1.30 -8.76 22.77
C ILE A 24 1.81 -9.22 21.40
N PRO A 25 0.94 -9.34 20.36
CA PRO A 25 1.37 -9.60 19.00
C PRO A 25 2.28 -8.49 18.47
N VAL A 26 3.31 -8.86 17.73
CA VAL A 26 4.29 -7.91 17.20
C VAL A 26 4.49 -8.06 15.70
N LEU A 27 4.69 -6.92 15.03
CA LEU A 27 5.03 -6.79 13.63
C LEU A 27 6.24 -5.84 13.50
N LEU A 28 7.45 -6.35 13.82
CA LEU A 28 8.65 -5.54 14.00
C LEU A 28 9.45 -5.29 12.72
N HIS A 29 9.38 -6.22 11.75
CA HIS A 29 10.30 -6.22 10.61
C HIS A 29 9.68 -5.73 9.31
N GLN A 30 8.54 -5.04 9.40
CA GLN A 30 7.81 -4.52 8.25
C GLN A 30 8.71 -3.74 7.27
N TRP A 31 9.61 -2.92 7.83
CA TRP A 31 10.51 -2.04 7.09
C TRP A 31 11.95 -2.54 7.03
N THR A 32 12.21 -3.72 7.56
CA THR A 32 13.56 -4.26 7.59
C THR A 32 13.84 -4.99 6.28
N TYR A 33 14.71 -4.42 5.46
CA TYR A 33 15.22 -5.04 4.24
C TYR A 33 16.68 -5.44 4.46
N PRO A 34 16.98 -6.68 4.86
CA PRO A 34 18.33 -7.10 5.22
C PRO A 34 19.41 -6.79 4.18
N PRO A 35 19.17 -6.94 2.85
CA PRO A 35 20.18 -6.61 1.84
C PRO A 35 20.65 -5.14 1.87
N ALA A 36 19.82 -4.21 2.34
CA ALA A 36 20.21 -2.80 2.45
C ALA A 36 21.32 -2.55 3.49
N PHE A 37 21.59 -3.53 4.37
CA PHE A 37 22.61 -3.43 5.39
C PHE A 37 24.01 -3.90 4.94
N GLY A 38 24.17 -4.27 3.67
CA GLY A 38 25.45 -4.62 3.07
C GLY A 38 26.16 -5.74 3.82
N ASN A 39 27.37 -5.47 4.32
CA ASN A 39 28.18 -6.46 5.05
C ASN A 39 27.55 -6.92 6.40
N ARG A 40 26.53 -6.25 6.88
CA ARG A 40 25.78 -6.62 8.07
C ARG A 40 24.50 -7.39 7.79
N GLU A 41 24.22 -7.76 6.56
CA GLU A 41 23.00 -8.47 6.17
C GLU A 41 22.77 -9.74 7.00
N ALA A 42 23.81 -10.53 7.20
CA ALA A 42 23.73 -11.77 7.98
C ALA A 42 23.33 -11.53 9.45
N GLU A 43 23.84 -10.45 10.06
CA GLU A 43 23.48 -10.08 11.43
C GLU A 43 22.01 -9.66 11.51
N VAL A 44 21.54 -8.89 10.54
CA VAL A 44 20.14 -8.43 10.48
C VAL A 44 19.19 -9.61 10.27
N ARG A 45 19.55 -10.56 9.39
CA ARG A 45 18.77 -11.79 9.21
C ARG A 45 18.69 -12.60 10.50
N ALA A 46 19.82 -12.80 11.17
CA ALA A 46 19.85 -13.50 12.44
C ALA A 46 19.02 -12.80 13.54
N LEU A 47 18.97 -11.48 13.52
CA LEU A 47 18.11 -10.70 14.41
C LEU A 47 16.62 -10.92 14.09
N CYS A 48 16.24 -10.89 12.83
CA CYS A 48 14.87 -11.17 12.38
C CYS A 48 14.43 -12.60 12.75
N ASP A 49 15.32 -13.57 12.58
CA ASP A 49 15.03 -14.97 12.95
C ASP A 49 14.88 -15.14 14.47
N ARG A 50 15.66 -14.41 15.25
CA ARG A 50 15.58 -14.44 16.72
C ARG A 50 14.29 -13.81 17.26
N PHE A 51 13.75 -12.81 16.55
CA PHE A 51 12.53 -12.10 16.91
C PHE A 51 11.51 -12.18 15.76
N PRO A 52 10.95 -13.35 15.50
CA PRO A 52 10.02 -13.52 14.37
C PRO A 52 8.75 -12.72 14.58
N GLN A 53 8.20 -12.24 13.47
CA GLN A 53 6.92 -11.55 13.48
C GLN A 53 5.77 -12.54 13.68
N ASP A 54 4.69 -12.08 14.31
CA ASP A 54 3.47 -12.88 14.55
C ASP A 54 2.55 -12.94 13.34
N ALA A 55 2.81 -12.13 12.32
CA ALA A 55 2.07 -12.17 11.07
C ALA A 55 3.00 -12.35 9.86
N GLN A 56 2.47 -12.97 8.82
CA GLN A 56 3.05 -12.95 7.49
C GLN A 56 2.47 -11.77 6.72
N VAL A 57 3.33 -10.88 6.27
CA VAL A 57 2.93 -9.82 5.34
C VAL A 57 3.15 -10.32 3.92
N ILE A 58 2.10 -10.35 3.13
CA ILE A 58 2.09 -10.84 1.76
C ILE A 58 1.80 -9.65 0.85
N PRO A 59 2.82 -9.06 0.22
CA PRO A 59 2.62 -7.93 -0.67
C PRO A 59 1.97 -8.38 -1.98
N TYR A 60 1.17 -7.51 -2.55
CA TYR A 60 0.79 -7.68 -3.94
C TYR A 60 1.93 -7.25 -4.87
N GLN A 61 1.92 -7.80 -6.06
CA GLN A 61 2.83 -7.41 -7.13
C GLN A 61 1.99 -6.94 -8.32
N ALA A 62 1.62 -5.67 -8.32
CA ALA A 62 1.26 -5.06 -9.59
C ALA A 62 2.51 -5.03 -10.46
N PRO A 63 2.40 -5.28 -11.78
CA PRO A 63 3.55 -5.14 -12.66
C PRO A 63 4.10 -3.74 -12.46
N ASP A 64 5.33 -3.66 -12.06
CA ASP A 64 6.12 -2.49 -11.76
C ASP A 64 5.33 -1.21 -11.43
N ILE A 65 5.03 -1.02 -10.16
CA ILE A 65 4.34 0.20 -9.69
C ILE A 65 5.14 1.48 -9.97
N HIS A 66 6.40 1.35 -10.39
CA HIS A 66 7.34 2.45 -10.61
C HIS A 66 7.75 2.63 -12.07
N VAL A 67 7.37 1.72 -12.95
CA VAL A 67 7.80 1.71 -14.35
C VAL A 67 6.60 1.34 -15.22
N GLY A 68 6.50 1.90 -16.42
CA GLY A 68 5.49 1.50 -17.40
C GLY A 68 5.57 0.00 -17.70
N ARG A 69 4.44 -0.62 -17.98
CA ARG A 69 4.40 -2.02 -18.40
C ARG A 69 4.88 -2.13 -19.85
N PRO A 70 5.60 -3.21 -20.21
CA PRO A 70 5.98 -3.45 -21.62
C PRO A 70 4.79 -3.60 -22.57
N ASP A 71 3.66 -4.09 -22.06
CA ASP A 71 2.40 -4.29 -22.78
C ASP A 71 1.44 -3.10 -22.66
N ASP A 72 1.73 -2.13 -21.81
CA ASP A 72 0.98 -0.89 -21.63
C ASP A 72 1.94 0.26 -21.28
N PRO A 73 2.49 0.96 -22.27
CA PRO A 73 3.44 2.06 -22.02
C PRO A 73 2.77 3.28 -21.37
N GLU A 74 1.46 3.35 -21.37
CA GLU A 74 0.69 4.40 -20.70
C GLU A 74 0.22 4.02 -19.29
N TYR A 75 0.60 2.83 -18.83
CA TYR A 75 0.31 2.38 -17.47
C TYR A 75 0.70 3.43 -16.43
N ARG A 76 -0.26 3.77 -15.57
CA ARG A 76 -0.06 4.71 -14.46
C ARG A 76 -0.77 4.17 -13.23
N TRP A 77 0.00 3.94 -12.20
CA TRP A 77 -0.53 3.54 -10.91
C TRP A 77 -0.04 4.46 -9.81
N VAL A 78 1.21 4.85 -9.91
CA VAL A 78 1.87 5.93 -9.16
C VAL A 78 2.87 6.60 -10.10
N ASN A 79 3.12 7.88 -9.89
CA ASN A 79 4.02 8.63 -10.75
C ASN A 79 5.44 8.64 -10.20
N TYR A 80 6.12 7.51 -10.27
CA TYR A 80 7.54 7.40 -9.95
C TYR A 80 8.42 7.19 -11.18
N ASP A 81 8.01 7.71 -12.32
CA ASP A 81 8.84 7.66 -13.52
C ASP A 81 10.15 8.43 -13.29
N LYS A 82 11.11 7.75 -12.67
CA LYS A 82 12.51 8.16 -12.81
C LYS A 82 13.02 7.54 -14.11
N PRO A 83 13.27 8.33 -15.18
CA PRO A 83 14.05 7.82 -16.31
C PRO A 83 15.35 7.26 -15.77
N ALA A 84 15.82 6.16 -16.32
CA ALA A 84 17.14 5.62 -16.00
C ALA A 84 18.18 6.75 -16.15
N GLY A 85 18.87 7.12 -15.06
CA GLY A 85 19.85 8.19 -15.04
C GLY A 85 19.34 9.58 -14.61
N ALA A 86 18.11 9.73 -14.15
CA ALA A 86 17.68 10.99 -13.54
C ALA A 86 18.34 11.18 -12.17
N GLU A 87 19.00 12.32 -11.98
CA GLU A 87 19.59 12.70 -10.69
C GLU A 87 18.51 12.84 -9.62
N ASP A 88 18.81 12.41 -8.39
CA ASP A 88 17.97 12.64 -7.22
C ASP A 88 17.87 14.15 -6.96
N GLY A 89 16.70 14.75 -7.12
CA GLY A 89 16.53 16.18 -6.91
C GLY A 89 15.22 16.78 -7.38
N HIS A 90 14.33 15.96 -7.90
CA HIS A 90 12.99 16.43 -8.28
C HIS A 90 12.06 16.45 -7.07
N GLY A 91 11.33 17.55 -6.91
CA GLY A 91 10.33 17.69 -5.87
C GLY A 91 9.14 16.75 -6.07
N ILE A 92 8.35 16.55 -5.01
CA ILE A 92 7.13 15.73 -5.02
C ILE A 92 6.13 16.22 -6.09
N ASP A 93 6.20 17.50 -6.46
CA ASP A 93 5.32 18.13 -7.45
C ASP A 93 5.83 18.04 -8.89
N ASP A 94 7.01 17.47 -9.08
CA ASP A 94 7.59 17.32 -10.42
C ASP A 94 7.06 16.06 -11.11
N ARG A 95 6.79 16.17 -12.43
CA ARG A 95 6.42 15.06 -13.31
C ARG A 95 5.11 14.35 -12.95
N THR A 96 4.08 15.12 -12.69
CA THR A 96 2.74 14.58 -12.41
C THR A 96 2.11 13.94 -13.65
N ALA A 97 1.42 12.83 -13.48
CA ALA A 97 0.69 12.16 -14.55
C ALA A 97 -0.62 12.89 -14.91
N ILE A 98 -1.21 13.57 -13.92
CA ILE A 98 -2.43 14.37 -14.08
C ILE A 98 -2.07 15.84 -13.88
N GLN A 99 -1.82 16.56 -14.95
CA GLN A 99 -1.62 18.02 -14.91
C GLN A 99 -2.95 18.76 -14.97
N ASP A 100 -3.89 18.23 -15.74
CA ASP A 100 -5.25 18.73 -15.88
C ASP A 100 -6.25 17.57 -15.70
N TRP A 101 -7.37 17.83 -15.04
CA TRP A 101 -8.36 16.80 -14.72
C TRP A 101 -9.06 16.19 -15.96
N SER A 102 -8.99 16.84 -17.13
CA SER A 102 -9.42 16.23 -18.38
C SER A 102 -8.65 14.97 -18.77
N GLN A 103 -7.46 14.76 -18.16
CA GLN A 103 -6.62 13.57 -18.37
C GLN A 103 -7.04 12.37 -17.50
N LEU A 104 -7.94 12.56 -16.53
CA LEU A 104 -8.29 11.55 -15.53
C LEU A 104 -8.76 10.23 -16.15
N ASP A 105 -9.67 10.30 -17.15
CA ASP A 105 -10.21 9.09 -17.78
C ASP A 105 -9.11 8.29 -18.50
N GLY A 106 -8.19 8.99 -19.17
CA GLY A 106 -7.02 8.35 -19.77
C GLY A 106 -6.15 7.65 -18.76
N VAL A 107 -5.87 8.30 -17.61
CA VAL A 107 -5.07 7.70 -16.55
C VAL A 107 -5.75 6.49 -15.91
N ILE A 108 -7.05 6.58 -15.63
CA ILE A 108 -7.83 5.46 -15.06
C ILE A 108 -7.86 4.27 -16.02
N ALA A 109 -7.98 4.51 -17.33
CA ALA A 109 -8.00 3.45 -18.34
C ALA A 109 -6.71 2.60 -18.36
N HIS A 110 -5.61 3.15 -17.85
CA HIS A 110 -4.30 2.50 -17.76
C HIS A 110 -3.95 2.01 -16.32
N PHE A 111 -4.91 1.97 -15.43
CA PHE A 111 -4.73 1.38 -14.10
C PHE A 111 -4.48 -0.14 -14.20
N PRO A 112 -3.82 -0.74 -13.20
CA PRO A 112 -3.59 -2.17 -13.20
C PRO A 112 -4.91 -2.94 -13.19
N ASN A 113 -4.94 -4.07 -13.90
CA ASN A 113 -6.06 -4.98 -13.83
C ASN A 113 -6.04 -5.73 -12.48
N PRO A 114 -7.05 -5.60 -11.61
CA PRO A 114 -7.09 -6.31 -10.34
C PRO A 114 -7.23 -7.84 -10.52
N ASP A 115 -7.64 -8.31 -11.70
CA ASP A 115 -7.69 -9.74 -12.03
C ASP A 115 -6.40 -10.27 -12.65
N TYR A 116 -5.33 -9.47 -12.67
CA TYR A 116 -4.02 -9.91 -13.14
C TYR A 116 -3.56 -11.18 -12.42
N ALA A 117 -3.19 -12.21 -13.19
CA ALA A 117 -2.83 -13.52 -12.65
C ALA A 117 -1.59 -13.51 -11.73
N GLY A 118 -0.68 -12.55 -11.93
CA GLY A 118 0.53 -12.37 -11.13
C GLY A 118 0.35 -11.46 -9.90
N LEU A 119 -0.86 -11.03 -9.58
CA LEU A 119 -1.11 -10.07 -8.49
C LEU A 119 -0.56 -10.54 -7.15
N PHE A 120 -0.62 -11.83 -6.87
CA PHE A 120 -0.04 -12.46 -5.69
C PHE A 120 1.04 -13.46 -6.08
N ALA A 121 2.22 -12.98 -6.45
CA ALA A 121 3.34 -13.86 -6.80
C ALA A 121 3.86 -14.65 -5.58
N SER A 122 3.77 -14.05 -4.39
CA SER A 122 4.11 -14.72 -3.14
C SER A 122 2.93 -15.53 -2.62
N LYS A 123 3.21 -16.76 -2.21
CA LYS A 123 2.22 -17.61 -1.52
C LYS A 123 2.47 -17.58 -0.02
N PRO A 124 1.41 -17.69 0.81
CA PRO A 124 1.59 -17.76 2.25
C PRO A 124 2.39 -19.00 2.64
N GLN A 125 3.28 -18.85 3.61
CA GLN A 125 4.00 -19.97 4.18
C GLN A 125 3.06 -20.78 5.10
N PRO A 126 3.16 -22.11 5.13
CA PRO A 126 2.33 -22.96 5.97
C PRO A 126 2.84 -23.03 7.42
N ASP A 127 3.15 -21.90 8.01
CA ASP A 127 3.75 -21.78 9.35
C ASP A 127 2.76 -21.43 10.46
N GLY A 128 1.47 -21.37 10.15
CA GLY A 128 0.40 -21.12 11.12
C GLY A 128 0.28 -19.68 11.61
N ARG A 129 1.02 -18.72 11.05
CA ARG A 129 0.92 -17.30 11.42
C ARG A 129 -0.32 -16.62 10.84
N TYR A 130 -0.70 -15.52 11.45
CA TYR A 130 -1.71 -14.60 10.94
C TYR A 130 -1.27 -14.00 9.59
N ARG A 131 -2.19 -13.86 8.64
CA ARG A 131 -1.88 -13.47 7.26
C ARG A 131 -2.43 -12.10 6.95
N LEU A 132 -1.52 -11.18 6.58
CA LEU A 132 -1.83 -9.82 6.15
C LEU A 132 -1.55 -9.69 4.65
N ALA A 133 -2.58 -9.51 3.84
CA ALA A 133 -2.37 -9.05 2.48
C ALA A 133 -2.10 -7.54 2.52
N HIS A 134 -1.06 -7.13 1.81
CA HIS A 134 -0.50 -5.78 1.96
C HIS A 134 -0.43 -5.03 0.64
N TRP A 135 -0.81 -3.75 0.67
CA TRP A 135 -0.45 -2.78 -0.35
C TRP A 135 0.16 -1.51 0.24
N TRP A 136 1.05 -0.93 -0.54
CA TRP A 136 1.63 0.37 -0.33
C TRP A 136 0.79 1.45 -0.98
N TYR A 137 0.97 2.69 -0.54
CA TYR A 137 0.27 3.83 -1.07
C TYR A 137 -1.24 3.62 -1.06
N GLY A 138 -1.86 4.16 -0.03
CA GLY A 138 -3.31 4.21 0.08
C GLY A 138 -3.92 5.15 -0.95
N LEU A 139 -5.01 5.76 -0.60
CA LEU A 139 -5.75 6.60 -1.55
C LEU A 139 -5.06 7.95 -1.74
N PHE A 140 -4.63 8.59 -0.65
CA PHE A 140 -4.04 9.92 -0.70
C PHE A 140 -2.62 9.89 -1.27
N GLU A 141 -1.80 8.93 -0.86
CA GLU A 141 -0.46 8.80 -1.42
C GLU A 141 -0.48 8.58 -2.94
N ARG A 142 -1.45 7.81 -3.46
CA ARG A 142 -1.65 7.66 -4.92
C ARG A 142 -2.12 8.95 -5.56
N HIS A 143 -3.04 9.66 -4.93
CA HIS A 143 -3.55 10.93 -5.44
C HIS A 143 -2.40 11.92 -5.61
N TRP A 144 -1.63 12.21 -4.54
CA TRP A 144 -0.54 13.15 -4.66
C TRP A 144 0.61 12.65 -5.56
N SER A 145 0.83 11.35 -5.66
CA SER A 145 1.84 10.82 -6.58
C SER A 145 1.49 11.05 -8.04
N LEU A 146 0.21 11.02 -8.38
CA LEU A 146 -0.26 11.29 -9.76
C LEU A 146 -0.45 12.78 -10.06
N ARG A 147 -0.77 13.58 -9.05
CA ARG A 147 -1.24 14.96 -9.18
C ARG A 147 -0.24 16.00 -8.69
N GLY A 148 0.74 15.60 -7.87
CA GLY A 148 1.60 16.48 -7.06
C GLY A 148 0.94 16.82 -5.73
N MET A 149 1.75 16.99 -4.68
CA MET A 149 1.26 17.21 -3.32
C MET A 149 0.46 18.52 -3.21
N THR A 150 0.98 19.61 -3.77
CA THR A 150 0.32 20.92 -3.73
C THR A 150 -1.06 20.87 -4.36
N ASN A 151 -1.17 20.30 -5.57
CA ASN A 151 -2.45 20.17 -6.25
C ASN A 151 -3.38 19.22 -5.52
N ALA A 152 -2.89 18.06 -5.08
CA ALA A 152 -3.72 17.07 -4.38
C ALA A 152 -4.37 17.64 -3.10
N LEU A 153 -3.65 18.48 -2.35
CA LEU A 153 -4.21 19.15 -1.17
C LEU A 153 -5.29 20.19 -1.55
N MET A 154 -5.09 20.89 -2.65
CA MET A 154 -6.06 21.89 -3.14
C MET A 154 -7.30 21.22 -3.75
N ASP A 155 -7.15 20.12 -4.42
CA ASP A 155 -8.18 19.43 -5.20
C ASP A 155 -9.40 19.01 -4.34
N PHE A 156 -9.21 18.73 -3.05
CA PHE A 156 -10.32 18.46 -2.13
C PHE A 156 -11.32 19.63 -2.02
N TYR A 157 -10.88 20.85 -2.33
CA TYR A 157 -11.70 22.05 -2.28
C TYR A 157 -12.09 22.56 -3.65
N THR A 158 -11.21 22.40 -4.64
CA THR A 158 -11.36 22.98 -5.97
C THR A 158 -11.93 22.03 -7.01
N ASN A 159 -11.69 20.71 -6.80
CA ASN A 159 -12.06 19.66 -7.77
C ASN A 159 -12.60 18.39 -7.05
N PRO A 160 -13.56 18.54 -6.13
CA PRO A 160 -14.01 17.41 -5.31
C PRO A 160 -14.63 16.27 -6.13
N GLU A 161 -15.31 16.56 -7.24
CA GLU A 161 -15.93 15.57 -8.10
C GLU A 161 -14.88 14.67 -8.77
N GLU A 162 -13.80 15.26 -9.27
CA GLU A 162 -12.69 14.56 -9.89
C GLU A 162 -11.94 13.70 -8.88
N VAL A 163 -11.71 14.22 -7.67
CA VAL A 163 -11.13 13.46 -6.57
C VAL A 163 -12.00 12.25 -6.24
N HIS A 164 -13.32 12.41 -6.19
CA HIS A 164 -14.23 11.29 -5.98
C HIS A 164 -14.14 10.24 -7.07
N ARG A 165 -14.10 10.66 -8.34
CA ARG A 165 -13.97 9.73 -9.48
C ARG A 165 -12.66 8.93 -9.37
N LEU A 166 -11.55 9.61 -9.06
CA LEU A 166 -10.24 8.97 -8.87
C LEU A 166 -10.28 7.97 -7.71
N TYR A 167 -10.83 8.38 -6.55
CA TYR A 167 -10.88 7.53 -5.36
C TYR A 167 -11.82 6.34 -5.55
N ARG A 168 -12.90 6.49 -6.31
CA ARG A 168 -13.77 5.38 -6.68
C ARG A 168 -13.01 4.34 -7.51
N ALA A 169 -12.22 4.77 -8.48
CA ALA A 169 -11.43 3.85 -9.29
C ALA A 169 -10.39 3.09 -8.44
N TYR A 170 -9.75 3.76 -7.46
CA TYR A 170 -8.89 3.09 -6.50
C TYR A 170 -9.66 2.10 -5.62
N THR A 171 -10.82 2.52 -5.12
CA THR A 171 -11.67 1.69 -4.26
C THR A 171 -12.11 0.43 -4.99
N ASP A 172 -12.55 0.53 -6.23
CA ASP A 172 -12.96 -0.62 -7.05
C ASP A 172 -11.81 -1.63 -7.21
N PHE A 173 -10.59 -1.13 -7.47
CA PHE A 173 -9.41 -1.99 -7.52
C PHE A 173 -9.16 -2.69 -6.18
N PHE A 174 -9.16 -1.95 -5.08
CA PHE A 174 -8.85 -2.51 -3.76
C PHE A 174 -9.94 -3.40 -3.19
N LEU A 175 -11.20 -3.19 -3.55
CA LEU A 175 -12.27 -4.13 -3.23
C LEU A 175 -12.01 -5.48 -3.91
N ARG A 176 -11.72 -5.46 -5.20
CA ARG A 176 -11.39 -6.68 -5.94
C ARG A 176 -10.11 -7.36 -5.43
N PHE A 177 -9.09 -6.56 -5.10
CA PHE A 177 -7.89 -7.04 -4.43
C PHE A 177 -8.21 -7.78 -3.13
N THR A 178 -9.08 -7.19 -2.31
CA THR A 178 -9.48 -7.75 -0.99
C THR A 178 -10.19 -9.08 -1.14
N GLU A 179 -11.11 -9.19 -2.10
CA GLU A 179 -11.79 -10.45 -2.42
C GLU A 179 -10.79 -11.53 -2.79
N ARG A 180 -9.91 -11.23 -3.73
CA ARG A 180 -8.87 -12.17 -4.19
C ARG A 180 -7.88 -12.54 -3.08
N ALA A 181 -7.47 -11.58 -2.25
CA ALA A 181 -6.59 -11.86 -1.12
C ALA A 181 -7.23 -12.84 -0.14
N ARG A 182 -8.53 -12.70 0.12
CA ARG A 182 -9.30 -13.64 0.93
C ARG A 182 -9.35 -15.04 0.31
N GLU A 183 -9.61 -15.12 -0.99
CA GLU A 183 -9.80 -16.39 -1.70
C GLU A 183 -8.47 -17.11 -1.95
N GLU A 184 -7.46 -16.41 -2.47
CA GLU A 184 -6.22 -17.01 -2.96
C GLU A 184 -5.15 -17.17 -1.87
N LEU A 185 -5.08 -16.22 -0.91
CA LEU A 185 -4.10 -16.23 0.17
C LEU A 185 -4.68 -16.71 1.50
N GLN A 186 -6.01 -16.82 1.58
CA GLN A 186 -6.70 -17.01 2.86
C GLN A 186 -6.25 -15.95 3.88
N ALA A 187 -6.15 -14.71 3.43
CA ALA A 187 -5.76 -13.59 4.26
C ALA A 187 -6.75 -13.38 5.41
N ASP A 188 -6.22 -13.09 6.61
CA ASP A 188 -7.02 -12.79 7.78
C ASP A 188 -7.44 -11.33 7.82
N ALA A 189 -6.58 -10.46 7.30
CA ALA A 189 -6.84 -9.04 7.21
C ALA A 189 -6.05 -8.41 6.06
N ILE A 190 -6.44 -7.18 5.75
CA ILE A 190 -5.72 -6.29 4.85
C ILE A 190 -4.87 -5.33 5.70
N TYR A 191 -3.65 -5.14 5.29
CA TYR A 191 -2.74 -4.15 5.83
C TYR A 191 -2.35 -3.16 4.73
N TRP A 192 -2.57 -1.90 4.97
CA TRP A 192 -2.26 -0.82 4.02
C TRP A 192 -1.67 0.38 4.74
N THR A 193 -0.93 1.17 4.01
CA THR A 193 -0.32 2.41 4.50
C THR A 193 -0.83 3.58 3.68
N ASP A 194 -1.01 4.69 4.34
CA ASP A 194 -1.30 5.98 3.71
C ASP A 194 -0.70 7.08 4.59
N ASP A 195 0.02 8.01 4.01
CA ASP A 195 0.65 9.09 4.75
C ASP A 195 -0.27 10.33 4.75
N LEU A 196 -0.94 10.55 5.87
CA LEU A 196 -1.96 11.58 6.02
C LEU A 196 -1.50 12.78 6.86
N GLY A 197 -0.21 12.88 7.15
CA GLY A 197 0.30 13.95 8.01
C GLY A 197 1.81 14.10 8.01
N THR A 198 2.25 15.10 8.74
CA THR A 198 3.65 15.35 9.07
C THR A 198 3.95 14.87 10.49
N GLN A 199 5.18 15.07 10.96
CA GLN A 199 5.56 14.78 12.35
C GLN A 199 4.86 15.65 13.38
N SER A 200 4.20 16.72 12.96
CA SER A 200 3.59 17.70 13.86
C SER A 200 2.08 17.89 13.67
N ASP A 201 1.55 17.55 12.49
CA ASP A 201 0.12 17.78 12.20
C ASP A 201 -0.36 16.91 11.01
N VAL A 202 -1.68 16.79 10.87
CA VAL A 202 -2.33 16.16 9.73
C VAL A 202 -2.37 17.09 8.52
N PHE A 203 -2.39 16.54 7.31
CA PHE A 203 -2.50 17.33 6.08
C PHE A 203 -3.88 17.96 5.89
N PHE A 204 -4.92 17.39 6.48
CA PHE A 204 -6.30 17.84 6.30
C PHE A 204 -6.96 18.13 7.64
N SER A 205 -7.85 19.10 7.64
CA SER A 205 -8.78 19.28 8.75
C SER A 205 -9.70 18.04 8.85
N PRO A 206 -10.00 17.55 10.08
CA PRO A 206 -11.05 16.54 10.29
C PRO A 206 -12.43 16.99 9.78
N LEU A 207 -12.59 18.31 9.53
CA LEU A 207 -13.79 18.91 8.96
C LEU A 207 -13.75 18.98 7.43
N CYS A 208 -12.67 18.54 6.80
CA CYS A 208 -12.60 18.34 5.36
C CYS A 208 -13.51 17.16 5.00
N ARG A 209 -14.81 17.42 5.03
CA ARG A 209 -15.81 16.42 4.65
C ARG A 209 -15.74 16.24 3.15
N VAL A 210 -15.35 15.06 2.76
CA VAL A 210 -15.84 14.51 1.50
C VAL A 210 -17.36 14.56 1.61
N PRO A 211 -18.09 15.20 0.68
CA PRO A 211 -19.54 15.29 0.76
C PRO A 211 -20.15 13.91 1.07
N ASP A 212 -21.07 13.85 2.03
CA ASP A 212 -21.74 12.62 2.43
C ASP A 212 -22.43 11.99 1.21
N TYR A 213 -21.85 10.96 0.64
CA TYR A 213 -22.57 10.05 -0.25
C TYR A 213 -23.24 8.96 0.63
N ALA A 214 -24.18 9.42 1.44
CA ALA A 214 -25.15 8.54 2.07
C ALA A 214 -26.43 8.59 1.22
N GLU A 215 -26.44 7.88 0.10
CA GLU A 215 -27.66 7.34 -0.56
C GLU A 215 -27.34 6.01 -1.20
#